data_71d8acb13cbed364b8a4bb9fe6b8cdb9
#
_entry.id   71d8acb13cbed364b8a4bb9fe6b8cdb9
#
_cell.length_a   1.000
_cell.length_b   1.000
_cell.length_c   1.000
_cell.angle_alpha   90.00
_cell.angle_beta   90.00
_cell.angle_gamma   90.00
#
_symmetry.space_group_name_H-M   'P 1'
#
loop_
_entity.id
_entity.type
_entity.pdbx_description
1 polymer ?
#
loop_
_entity_poly.entity_id
_entity_poly.type
_entity_poly.pdbx_seq_one_letter_code
_entity_poly.pdbx_strand_id
1 'polypeptide(L)'
;PHSSYIPKQDLASVKENMKGDFIGIGVSFYNYKDSITVIRAIEGGPSFRAGILPGDRILMADDDTIYGQNWSDSKVIERLRGKKNSKVQLTIKRTGVDSLLDFEIIRSEVPIKSVVASYMINPTLGYVKINRFAESTFLEFEKSIENLLSEGASNLVLDLRDNSGGFLQIAEQIADEFLEDGTLILFTKNKTNEIEKIFATAKGRFEKAEVYVLINENSASASEIVAGALQDNDKGIIIGRRSFGKGLVQQEMDLGDGSAIRLTTSRYYTPTGRSIQRSYDKGSEAYYDDYYQRLEHRAVDTLQSDLLAD
;
A
#
# COMPACT_ATOMS: atom_id res chain seq x y z
N PRO A 1 -11.90 -18.21 4.57
CA PRO A 1 -10.74 -18.28 3.64
C PRO A 1 -9.72 -17.16 3.83
N HIS A 2 -10.03 -16.11 4.61
CA HIS A 2 -9.09 -15.01 4.85
C HIS A 2 -8.35 -15.08 6.19
N SER A 3 -8.70 -16.00 7.09
CA SER A 3 -7.87 -16.30 8.26
C SER A 3 -6.67 -17.13 7.84
N SER A 4 -5.47 -16.78 8.29
CA SER A 4 -4.23 -17.42 7.88
C SER A 4 -3.23 -17.52 9.04
N TYR A 5 -2.44 -18.57 9.01
CA TYR A 5 -1.23 -18.68 9.83
C TYR A 5 -0.08 -17.95 9.12
N ILE A 6 0.71 -17.21 9.88
CA ILE A 6 1.89 -16.47 9.39
C ILE A 6 3.11 -17.15 10.03
N PRO A 7 3.91 -17.89 9.26
CA PRO A 7 5.13 -18.51 9.75
C PRO A 7 6.12 -17.49 10.29
N LYS A 8 6.94 -17.89 11.24
CA LYS A 8 7.99 -17.06 11.85
C LYS A 8 8.90 -16.39 10.81
N GLN A 9 9.25 -17.11 9.75
CA GLN A 9 10.10 -16.60 8.67
C GLN A 9 9.47 -15.45 7.89
N ASP A 10 8.12 -15.41 7.81
CA ASP A 10 7.36 -14.43 7.01
C ASP A 10 6.88 -13.25 7.85
N LEU A 11 6.80 -13.42 9.19
CA LEU A 11 6.21 -12.43 10.09
C LEU A 11 6.93 -11.07 10.02
N ALA A 12 8.26 -11.09 9.92
CA ALA A 12 9.05 -9.86 9.84
C ALA A 12 8.69 -9.05 8.58
N SER A 13 8.61 -9.69 7.42
CA SER A 13 8.26 -9.03 6.15
C SER A 13 6.80 -8.52 6.13
N VAL A 14 5.90 -9.26 6.77
CA VAL A 14 4.50 -8.83 6.93
C VAL A 14 4.42 -7.58 7.81
N LYS A 15 5.11 -7.57 8.95
CA LYS A 15 5.16 -6.40 9.87
C LYS A 15 5.80 -5.18 9.19
N GLU A 16 6.92 -5.35 8.47
CA GLU A 16 7.55 -4.27 7.70
C GLU A 16 6.60 -3.66 6.66
N ASN A 17 5.90 -4.50 5.90
CA ASN A 17 4.94 -4.02 4.91
C ASN A 17 3.77 -3.25 5.53
N MET A 18 3.29 -3.67 6.69
CA MET A 18 2.22 -2.99 7.42
C MET A 18 2.72 -1.67 8.04
N LYS A 19 3.92 -1.65 8.61
CA LYS A 19 4.52 -0.44 9.17
C LYS A 19 4.81 0.62 8.10
N GLY A 20 5.18 0.19 6.89
CA GLY A 20 5.56 1.09 5.79
C GLY A 20 7.05 1.43 5.76
N ASP A 21 7.89 0.58 6.37
CA ASP A 21 9.35 0.65 6.30
C ASP A 21 9.97 -0.75 6.35
N PHE A 22 11.24 -0.86 6.02
CA PHE A 22 12.04 -2.07 6.21
C PHE A 22 13.46 -1.72 6.64
N ILE A 23 14.17 -2.68 7.25
CA ILE A 23 15.57 -2.51 7.60
C ILE A 23 16.47 -3.00 6.46
N GLY A 24 17.29 -2.11 5.93
CA GLY A 24 18.18 -2.44 4.82
C GLY A 24 19.06 -1.27 4.38
N ILE A 25 19.61 -1.36 3.19
CA ILE A 25 20.47 -0.32 2.59
C ILE A 25 19.70 0.75 1.82
N GLY A 26 18.45 0.48 1.39
CA GLY A 26 17.60 1.47 0.72
C GLY A 26 17.97 1.72 -0.75
N VAL A 27 18.01 0.65 -1.55
CA VAL A 27 18.14 0.74 -3.02
C VAL A 27 16.99 0.03 -3.71
N SER A 28 16.55 0.58 -4.83
CA SER A 28 15.77 -0.10 -5.84
C SER A 28 16.74 -0.56 -6.94
N PHE A 29 16.66 -1.82 -7.33
CA PHE A 29 17.61 -2.42 -8.27
C PHE A 29 16.91 -3.35 -9.25
N TYR A 30 17.63 -3.76 -10.29
CA TYR A 30 17.31 -4.87 -11.15
C TYR A 30 18.55 -5.71 -11.44
N ASN A 31 18.35 -6.99 -11.69
CA ASN A 31 19.40 -7.88 -12.16
C ASN A 31 19.64 -7.68 -13.67
N TYR A 32 20.87 -7.37 -14.04
CA TYR A 32 21.27 -7.24 -15.43
C TYR A 32 22.65 -7.84 -15.66
N LYS A 33 22.75 -8.84 -16.56
CA LYS A 33 24.02 -9.49 -16.91
C LYS A 33 24.82 -9.90 -15.68
N ASP A 34 24.20 -10.68 -14.81
CA ASP A 34 24.80 -11.23 -13.58
C ASP A 34 25.25 -10.18 -12.55
N SER A 35 24.76 -8.97 -12.61
CA SER A 35 25.05 -7.95 -11.61
C SER A 35 23.80 -7.17 -11.22
N ILE A 36 23.85 -6.61 -10.02
CA ILE A 36 22.80 -5.77 -9.49
C ILE A 36 23.05 -4.34 -9.91
N THR A 37 22.15 -3.80 -10.72
CA THR A 37 22.22 -2.41 -11.14
C THR A 37 21.23 -1.58 -10.34
N VAL A 38 21.70 -0.54 -9.68
CA VAL A 38 20.88 0.39 -8.90
C VAL A 38 20.05 1.23 -9.85
N ILE A 39 18.71 1.14 -9.71
CA ILE A 39 17.77 2.04 -10.39
C ILE A 39 17.79 3.40 -9.71
N ARG A 40 17.69 3.37 -8.36
CA ARG A 40 17.80 4.56 -7.51
C ARG A 40 18.11 4.18 -6.06
N ALA A 41 18.81 5.05 -5.36
CA ALA A 41 18.84 5.03 -3.90
C ALA A 41 17.56 5.71 -3.37
N ILE A 42 16.92 5.09 -2.37
CA ILE A 42 15.69 5.60 -1.79
C ILE A 42 16.02 6.84 -0.95
N GLU A 43 15.35 7.94 -1.25
CA GLU A 43 15.53 9.21 -0.55
C GLU A 43 15.33 9.05 0.97
N GLY A 44 16.22 9.64 1.76
CA GLY A 44 16.24 9.45 3.21
C GLY A 44 16.79 8.10 3.68
N GLY A 45 17.09 7.16 2.77
CA GLY A 45 17.68 5.87 3.07
C GLY A 45 19.21 5.89 3.24
N PRO A 46 19.81 4.81 3.77
CA PRO A 46 21.27 4.74 4.02
C PRO A 46 22.12 4.91 2.77
N SER A 47 21.78 4.22 1.69
CA SER A 47 22.51 4.30 0.41
C SER A 47 22.46 5.68 -0.23
N PHE A 48 21.33 6.38 -0.09
CA PHE A 48 21.19 7.77 -0.54
C PHE A 48 22.16 8.69 0.19
N ARG A 49 22.22 8.57 1.53
CA ARG A 49 23.16 9.36 2.36
C ARG A 49 24.64 9.03 2.08
N ALA A 50 24.93 7.78 1.72
CA ALA A 50 26.28 7.36 1.37
C ALA A 50 26.72 7.78 -0.04
N GLY A 51 25.83 8.30 -0.89
CA GLY A 51 26.15 8.74 -2.25
C GLY A 51 26.14 7.63 -3.30
N ILE A 52 25.38 6.57 -3.09
CA ILE A 52 25.09 5.59 -4.14
C ILE A 52 24.17 6.22 -5.18
N LEU A 53 24.50 6.07 -6.46
CA LEU A 53 23.83 6.72 -7.58
C LEU A 53 23.08 5.73 -8.48
N PRO A 54 22.08 6.18 -9.24
CA PRO A 54 21.50 5.40 -10.33
C PRO A 54 22.55 4.95 -11.32
N GLY A 55 22.48 3.70 -11.77
CA GLY A 55 23.45 3.08 -12.67
C GLY A 55 24.67 2.44 -12.00
N ASP A 56 24.87 2.64 -10.71
CA ASP A 56 25.90 1.90 -9.96
C ASP A 56 25.61 0.41 -9.99
N ARG A 57 26.65 -0.39 -10.17
CA ARG A 57 26.56 -1.86 -10.18
C ARG A 57 27.18 -2.41 -8.91
N ILE A 58 26.39 -3.04 -8.06
CA ILE A 58 26.85 -3.70 -6.84
C ILE A 58 27.48 -5.04 -7.24
N LEU A 59 28.75 -5.18 -6.99
CA LEU A 59 29.53 -6.37 -7.33
C LEU A 59 29.72 -7.30 -6.12
N MET A 60 29.89 -6.71 -4.92
CA MET A 60 30.11 -7.46 -3.69
C MET A 60 29.33 -6.82 -2.53
N ALA A 61 28.94 -7.63 -1.57
CA ALA A 61 28.41 -7.21 -0.28
C ALA A 61 29.13 -8.00 0.83
N ASP A 62 29.91 -7.31 1.66
CA ASP A 62 30.90 -7.89 2.56
C ASP A 62 31.86 -8.78 1.75
N ASP A 63 32.13 -10.01 2.19
CA ASP A 63 32.99 -10.98 1.50
C ASP A 63 32.29 -11.73 0.37
N ASP A 64 30.98 -11.52 0.17
CA ASP A 64 30.21 -12.24 -0.84
C ASP A 64 30.24 -11.52 -2.19
N THR A 65 30.77 -12.21 -3.17
CA THR A 65 30.65 -11.80 -4.58
C THR A 65 29.22 -12.03 -5.08
N ILE A 66 28.57 -10.97 -5.53
CA ILE A 66 27.23 -11.01 -6.13
C ILE A 66 27.34 -11.13 -7.67
N TYR A 67 28.34 -10.45 -8.24
CA TYR A 67 28.60 -10.47 -9.68
C TYR A 67 28.90 -11.89 -10.19
N GLY A 68 28.24 -12.27 -11.29
CA GLY A 68 28.46 -13.56 -11.95
C GLY A 68 27.84 -14.78 -11.25
N GLN A 69 27.08 -14.58 -10.17
CA GLN A 69 26.55 -15.70 -9.38
C GLN A 69 25.10 -16.08 -9.73
N ASN A 70 24.46 -15.38 -10.64
CA ASN A 70 23.04 -15.60 -11.01
C ASN A 70 22.09 -15.70 -9.79
N TRP A 71 22.32 -14.88 -8.78
CA TRP A 71 21.46 -14.87 -7.59
C TRP A 71 20.05 -14.39 -7.93
N SER A 72 19.05 -15.02 -7.33
CA SER A 72 17.68 -14.50 -7.36
C SER A 72 17.59 -13.17 -6.61
N ASP A 73 16.62 -12.35 -6.97
CA ASP A 73 16.35 -11.09 -6.27
C ASP A 73 16.15 -11.31 -4.76
N SER A 74 15.47 -12.40 -4.38
CA SER A 74 15.26 -12.75 -2.96
C SER A 74 16.57 -12.96 -2.22
N LYS A 75 17.54 -13.67 -2.81
CA LYS A 75 18.86 -13.90 -2.22
C LYS A 75 19.66 -12.61 -2.10
N VAL A 76 19.56 -11.75 -3.11
CA VAL A 76 20.18 -10.42 -3.08
C VAL A 76 19.58 -9.58 -1.95
N ILE A 77 18.26 -9.52 -1.86
CA ILE A 77 17.53 -8.78 -0.82
C ILE A 77 17.94 -9.27 0.56
N GLU A 78 17.99 -10.59 0.77
CA GLU A 78 18.43 -11.21 2.03
C GLU A 78 19.82 -10.72 2.43
N ARG A 79 20.75 -10.62 1.49
CA ARG A 79 22.12 -10.18 1.74
C ARG A 79 22.23 -8.68 2.05
N LEU A 80 21.45 -7.86 1.35
CA LEU A 80 21.46 -6.41 1.53
C LEU A 80 20.66 -5.97 2.77
N ARG A 81 19.67 -6.75 3.21
CA ARG A 81 18.96 -6.56 4.48
C ARG A 81 19.81 -7.05 5.66
N GLY A 82 19.37 -6.76 6.86
CA GLY A 82 20.01 -7.22 8.09
C GLY A 82 19.48 -6.52 9.32
N LYS A 83 20.14 -6.67 10.45
CA LYS A 83 19.74 -6.01 11.71
C LYS A 83 19.93 -4.49 11.61
N LYS A 84 19.03 -3.72 12.21
CA LYS A 84 19.18 -2.27 12.36
C LYS A 84 20.53 -1.93 12.99
N ASN A 85 21.21 -0.92 12.44
CA ASN A 85 22.55 -0.47 12.82
C ASN A 85 23.69 -1.44 12.49
N SER A 86 23.43 -2.59 11.84
CA SER A 86 24.52 -3.42 11.31
C SER A 86 25.12 -2.76 10.06
N LYS A 87 26.41 -3.01 9.85
CA LYS A 87 27.15 -2.52 8.68
C LYS A 87 27.12 -3.55 7.54
N VAL A 88 27.22 -3.07 6.33
CA VAL A 88 27.55 -3.85 5.14
C VAL A 88 28.53 -3.06 4.30
N GLN A 89 29.59 -3.71 3.85
CA GLN A 89 30.55 -3.15 2.91
C GLN A 89 30.12 -3.49 1.50
N LEU A 90 29.91 -2.47 0.67
CA LEU A 90 29.54 -2.67 -0.74
C LEU A 90 30.71 -2.27 -1.62
N THR A 91 31.11 -3.17 -2.53
CA THR A 91 32.02 -2.83 -3.64
C THR A 91 31.20 -2.63 -4.90
N ILE A 92 31.29 -1.47 -5.50
CA ILE A 92 30.50 -1.10 -6.68
C ILE A 92 31.37 -0.65 -7.85
N LYS A 93 30.87 -0.85 -9.06
CA LYS A 93 31.39 -0.28 -10.29
C LYS A 93 30.47 0.85 -10.78
N ARG A 94 31.05 2.04 -10.92
CA ARG A 94 30.35 3.23 -11.45
C ARG A 94 30.81 3.54 -12.86
N THR A 95 29.87 3.83 -13.75
CA THR A 95 30.21 4.25 -15.13
C THR A 95 31.00 5.54 -15.11
N GLY A 96 32.08 5.60 -15.89
CA GLY A 96 32.97 6.77 -15.94
C GLY A 96 34.01 6.85 -14.81
N VAL A 97 34.06 5.83 -13.94
CA VAL A 97 35.09 5.72 -12.90
C VAL A 97 35.87 4.43 -13.10
N ASP A 98 37.21 4.52 -13.28
CA ASP A 98 38.05 3.35 -13.59
C ASP A 98 38.21 2.41 -12.41
N SER A 99 38.35 2.93 -11.20
CA SER A 99 38.48 2.17 -9.97
C SER A 99 37.13 1.63 -9.48
N LEU A 100 37.15 0.56 -8.71
CA LEU A 100 36.02 0.14 -7.88
C LEU A 100 35.87 1.14 -6.72
N LEU A 101 34.64 1.32 -6.26
CA LEU A 101 34.31 2.18 -5.14
C LEU A 101 33.76 1.33 -3.99
N ASP A 102 34.26 1.58 -2.80
CA ASP A 102 33.84 0.92 -1.58
C ASP A 102 32.99 1.85 -0.72
N PHE A 103 31.84 1.34 -0.27
CA PHE A 103 30.88 2.06 0.57
C PHE A 103 30.54 1.24 1.81
N GLU A 104 30.81 1.79 2.99
CA GLU A 104 30.28 1.26 4.24
C GLU A 104 28.86 1.80 4.45
N ILE A 105 27.86 0.93 4.43
CA ILE A 105 26.46 1.30 4.63
C ILE A 105 25.99 0.78 6.00
N ILE A 106 25.51 1.68 6.85
CA ILE A 106 24.85 1.30 8.11
C ILE A 106 23.37 1.06 7.80
N ARG A 107 22.91 -0.19 7.93
CA ARG A 107 21.51 -0.55 7.70
C ARG A 107 20.60 0.20 8.65
N SER A 108 19.57 0.85 8.12
CA SER A 108 18.58 1.57 8.91
C SER A 108 17.19 1.40 8.33
N GLU A 109 16.21 2.03 8.95
CA GLU A 109 14.85 2.11 8.41
C GLU A 109 14.87 2.80 7.05
N VAL A 110 14.22 2.17 6.09
CA VAL A 110 14.04 2.66 4.72
C VAL A 110 12.55 2.81 4.48
N PRO A 111 12.04 4.02 4.26
CA PRO A 111 10.62 4.25 4.08
C PRO A 111 10.13 3.61 2.77
N ILE A 112 8.99 2.95 2.85
CA ILE A 112 8.24 2.46 1.70
C ILE A 112 7.08 3.42 1.47
N LYS A 113 7.23 4.37 0.54
CA LYS A 113 6.18 5.35 0.28
C LYS A 113 4.86 4.67 -0.09
N SER A 114 3.81 5.09 0.60
CA SER A 114 2.43 4.68 0.33
C SER A 114 1.77 5.62 -0.68
N VAL A 115 2.04 6.92 -0.58
CA VAL A 115 1.63 7.92 -1.57
C VAL A 115 2.74 8.00 -2.63
N VAL A 116 2.46 7.47 -3.81
CA VAL A 116 3.46 7.30 -4.89
C VAL A 116 3.39 8.40 -5.95
N ALA A 117 2.32 9.16 -5.98
CA ALA A 117 2.16 10.33 -6.84
C ALA A 117 1.23 11.35 -6.17
N SER A 118 1.60 12.63 -6.26
CA SER A 118 0.79 13.78 -5.84
C SER A 118 1.17 14.97 -6.72
N TYR A 119 0.20 15.54 -7.44
CA TYR A 119 0.42 16.68 -8.33
C TYR A 119 -0.91 17.34 -8.74
N MET A 120 -0.84 18.58 -9.25
CA MET A 120 -1.99 19.27 -9.84
C MET A 120 -2.23 18.81 -11.28
N ILE A 121 -3.45 18.33 -11.60
CA ILE A 121 -3.87 18.03 -12.98
C ILE A 121 -4.17 19.34 -13.73
N ASN A 122 -4.82 20.26 -13.05
CA ASN A 122 -5.17 21.60 -13.54
C ASN A 122 -5.20 22.57 -12.34
N PRO A 123 -5.45 23.87 -12.51
CA PRO A 123 -5.38 24.84 -11.41
C PRO A 123 -6.27 24.57 -10.20
N THR A 124 -7.28 23.71 -10.32
CA THR A 124 -8.24 23.42 -9.22
C THR A 124 -8.38 21.94 -8.89
N LEU A 125 -7.78 21.05 -9.68
CA LEU A 125 -7.90 19.60 -9.51
C LEU A 125 -6.56 18.97 -9.18
N GLY A 126 -6.44 18.48 -7.94
CA GLY A 126 -5.30 17.70 -7.47
C GLY A 126 -5.46 16.21 -7.78
N TYR A 127 -4.36 15.49 -7.79
CA TYR A 127 -4.29 14.03 -7.92
C TYR A 127 -3.40 13.45 -6.84
N VAL A 128 -3.89 12.40 -6.16
CA VAL A 128 -3.10 11.62 -5.20
C VAL A 128 -3.31 10.13 -5.47
N LYS A 129 -2.20 9.38 -5.60
CA LYS A 129 -2.23 7.92 -5.69
C LYS A 129 -1.68 7.27 -4.43
N ILE A 130 -2.51 6.39 -3.83
CA ILE A 130 -2.16 5.61 -2.64
C ILE A 130 -2.07 4.12 -3.04
N ASN A 131 -0.91 3.50 -2.81
CA ASN A 131 -0.68 2.10 -3.14
C ASN A 131 -0.98 1.12 -2.01
N ARG A 132 -1.04 1.59 -0.75
CA ARG A 132 -1.33 0.78 0.45
C ARG A 132 -1.82 1.66 1.59
N PHE A 133 -2.36 1.03 2.63
CA PHE A 133 -2.73 1.67 3.88
C PHE A 133 -1.83 1.17 5.02
N ALA A 134 -0.55 1.62 5.02
CA ALA A 134 0.44 1.38 6.08
C ALA A 134 0.31 2.44 7.19
N GLU A 135 1.00 2.26 8.32
CA GLU A 135 0.99 3.22 9.43
C GLU A 135 1.42 4.63 9.00
N SER A 136 2.40 4.73 8.08
CA SER A 136 2.90 6.02 7.57
C SER A 136 1.95 6.71 6.57
N THR A 137 0.95 5.99 6.03
CA THR A 137 0.18 6.45 4.86
C THR A 137 -0.61 7.71 5.14
N PHE A 138 -1.23 7.83 6.32
CA PHE A 138 -2.03 9.02 6.61
C PHE A 138 -1.17 10.29 6.65
N LEU A 139 0.00 10.24 7.28
CA LEU A 139 0.94 11.36 7.32
C LEU A 139 1.44 11.76 5.92
N GLU A 140 1.73 10.76 5.06
CA GLU A 140 2.13 11.01 3.67
C GLU A 140 0.99 11.64 2.86
N PHE A 141 -0.23 11.16 3.06
CA PHE A 141 -1.44 11.69 2.43
C PHE A 141 -1.73 13.12 2.90
N GLU A 142 -1.73 13.35 4.21
CA GLU A 142 -1.92 14.66 4.83
C GLU A 142 -0.97 15.71 4.24
N LYS A 143 0.32 15.40 4.19
CA LYS A 143 1.31 16.30 3.57
C LYS A 143 1.03 16.53 2.08
N SER A 144 0.57 15.51 1.38
CA SER A 144 0.25 15.62 -0.06
C SER A 144 -0.93 16.55 -0.30
N ILE A 145 -2.01 16.41 0.50
CA ILE A 145 -3.19 17.29 0.36
C ILE A 145 -2.90 18.72 0.81
N GLU A 146 -2.06 18.94 1.83
CA GLU A 146 -1.59 20.28 2.22
C GLU A 146 -0.86 20.99 1.08
N ASN A 147 0.04 20.29 0.40
CA ASN A 147 0.74 20.83 -0.76
C ASN A 147 -0.24 21.20 -1.89
N LEU A 148 -1.16 20.28 -2.23
CA LEU A 148 -2.15 20.52 -3.29
C LEU A 148 -3.07 21.69 -2.95
N LEU A 149 -3.53 21.80 -1.70
CA LEU A 149 -4.32 22.95 -1.23
C LEU A 149 -3.54 24.27 -1.37
N SER A 150 -2.24 24.26 -1.03
CA SER A 150 -1.38 25.44 -1.18
C SER A 150 -1.17 25.86 -2.65
N GLU A 151 -1.28 24.90 -3.57
CA GLU A 151 -1.23 25.10 -5.01
C GLU A 151 -2.58 25.48 -5.64
N GLY A 152 -3.67 25.49 -4.85
CA GLY A 152 -5.00 25.91 -5.29
C GLY A 152 -6.00 24.79 -5.56
N ALA A 153 -5.69 23.54 -5.20
CA ALA A 153 -6.63 22.44 -5.35
C ALA A 153 -7.91 22.70 -4.54
N SER A 154 -9.06 22.61 -5.20
CA SER A 154 -10.39 22.62 -4.58
C SER A 154 -11.13 21.31 -4.79
N ASN A 155 -10.65 20.45 -5.66
CA ASN A 155 -11.18 19.12 -5.98
C ASN A 155 -10.04 18.11 -6.04
N LEU A 156 -10.34 16.82 -5.87
CA LEU A 156 -9.33 15.77 -5.79
C LEU A 156 -9.68 14.53 -6.61
N VAL A 157 -8.70 13.98 -7.32
CA VAL A 157 -8.70 12.61 -7.81
C VAL A 157 -7.92 11.76 -6.83
N LEU A 158 -8.59 10.83 -6.15
CA LEU A 158 -8.00 9.83 -5.26
C LEU A 158 -7.86 8.51 -6.00
N ASP A 159 -6.65 8.11 -6.33
CA ASP A 159 -6.39 6.86 -7.05
C ASP A 159 -6.04 5.72 -6.10
N LEU A 160 -6.97 4.77 -5.98
CA LEU A 160 -6.85 3.55 -5.19
C LEU A 160 -6.70 2.30 -6.07
N ARG A 161 -6.44 2.45 -7.37
CA ARG A 161 -6.22 1.31 -8.27
C ARG A 161 -4.95 0.57 -7.87
N ASP A 162 -5.03 -0.77 -7.88
CA ASP A 162 -3.97 -1.70 -7.48
C ASP A 162 -3.57 -1.61 -6.00
N ASN A 163 -4.45 -1.06 -5.16
CA ASN A 163 -4.26 -0.95 -3.73
C ASN A 163 -5.06 -2.03 -2.99
N SER A 164 -4.37 -3.04 -2.50
CA SER A 164 -4.96 -4.19 -1.78
C SER A 164 -5.44 -3.87 -0.36
N GLY A 165 -5.36 -2.60 0.08
CA GLY A 165 -5.78 -2.15 1.40
C GLY A 165 -4.63 -2.06 2.42
N GLY A 166 -4.94 -2.34 3.67
CA GLY A 166 -4.05 -2.24 4.81
C GLY A 166 -4.82 -1.99 6.11
N PHE A 167 -4.34 -1.06 6.95
CA PHE A 167 -4.97 -0.75 8.23
C PHE A 167 -6.33 -0.06 8.08
N LEU A 168 -7.31 -0.58 8.81
CA LEU A 168 -8.66 -0.02 8.91
C LEU A 168 -8.61 1.43 9.40
N GLN A 169 -7.89 1.69 10.48
CA GLN A 169 -7.77 3.02 11.07
C GLN A 169 -7.21 4.07 10.08
N ILE A 170 -6.31 3.67 9.19
CA ILE A 170 -5.78 4.58 8.17
C ILE A 170 -6.84 4.90 7.11
N ALA A 171 -7.68 3.92 6.75
CA ALA A 171 -8.80 4.16 5.85
C ALA A 171 -9.84 5.10 6.46
N GLU A 172 -10.12 4.96 7.76
CA GLU A 172 -11.00 5.86 8.53
C GLU A 172 -10.46 7.29 8.50
N GLN A 173 -9.18 7.50 8.81
CA GLN A 173 -8.54 8.82 8.80
C GLN A 173 -8.56 9.47 7.40
N ILE A 174 -8.35 8.68 6.35
CA ILE A 174 -8.40 9.18 4.97
C ILE A 174 -9.84 9.53 4.55
N ALA A 175 -10.83 8.72 4.93
CA ALA A 175 -12.23 9.02 4.66
C ALA A 175 -12.71 10.26 5.42
N ASP A 176 -12.23 10.45 6.65
CA ASP A 176 -12.51 11.60 7.52
C ASP A 176 -12.11 12.94 6.87
N GLU A 177 -11.05 12.97 6.07
CA GLU A 177 -10.63 14.19 5.36
C GLU A 177 -11.67 14.76 4.38
N PHE A 178 -12.65 13.94 3.98
CA PHE A 178 -13.65 14.30 2.99
C PHE A 178 -15.06 14.43 3.53
N LEU A 179 -15.37 13.88 4.69
CA LEU A 179 -16.71 13.77 5.24
C LEU A 179 -16.95 14.80 6.35
N GLU A 180 -18.13 15.37 6.39
CA GLU A 180 -18.53 16.31 7.43
C GLU A 180 -18.63 15.63 8.81
N ASP A 181 -18.42 16.40 9.87
CA ASP A 181 -18.51 15.94 11.26
C ASP A 181 -19.79 15.15 11.54
N GLY A 182 -19.65 14.04 12.22
CA GLY A 182 -20.76 13.14 12.57
C GLY A 182 -21.29 12.26 11.43
N THR A 183 -20.73 12.35 10.22
CA THR A 183 -21.09 11.49 9.09
C THR A 183 -20.58 10.07 9.32
N LEU A 184 -21.43 9.05 9.07
CA LEU A 184 -21.03 7.64 9.24
C LEU A 184 -20.03 7.25 8.15
N ILE A 185 -18.85 6.77 8.54
CA ILE A 185 -17.82 6.23 7.63
C ILE A 185 -18.11 4.77 7.31
N LEU A 186 -18.31 3.96 8.34
CA LEU A 186 -18.62 2.53 8.25
C LEU A 186 -19.20 2.03 9.57
N PHE A 187 -19.71 0.82 9.56
CA PHE A 187 -19.91 0.06 10.80
C PHE A 187 -19.40 -1.37 10.67
N THR A 188 -18.99 -1.95 11.78
CA THR A 188 -18.57 -3.35 11.87
C THR A 188 -19.62 -4.18 12.58
N LYS A 189 -19.69 -5.47 12.24
CA LYS A 189 -20.55 -6.45 12.92
C LYS A 189 -19.77 -7.72 13.17
N ASN A 190 -19.68 -8.12 14.44
CA ASN A 190 -19.00 -9.35 14.84
C ASN A 190 -19.94 -10.56 14.84
N LYS A 191 -19.41 -11.74 15.23
CA LYS A 191 -20.18 -13.00 15.28
C LYS A 191 -21.34 -12.96 16.28
N THR A 192 -21.26 -12.16 17.34
CA THR A 192 -22.32 -11.98 18.36
C THR A 192 -23.34 -10.90 17.98
N ASN A 193 -23.25 -10.37 16.75
CA ASN A 193 -24.07 -9.28 16.23
C ASN A 193 -23.89 -7.93 16.93
N GLU A 194 -22.80 -7.74 17.65
CA GLU A 194 -22.42 -6.44 18.17
C GLU A 194 -21.98 -5.52 17.02
N ILE A 195 -22.50 -4.30 17.04
CA ILE A 195 -22.26 -3.30 15.99
C ILE A 195 -21.42 -2.17 16.60
N GLU A 196 -20.32 -1.87 15.94
CA GLU A 196 -19.49 -0.69 16.21
C GLU A 196 -19.57 0.24 15.01
N LYS A 197 -19.89 1.51 15.25
CA LYS A 197 -20.02 2.56 14.23
C LYS A 197 -18.87 3.54 14.32
N ILE A 198 -18.34 3.93 13.17
CA ILE A 198 -17.23 4.86 13.05
C ILE A 198 -17.72 6.07 12.27
N PHE A 199 -17.53 7.25 12.85
CA PHE A 199 -18.00 8.51 12.32
C PHE A 199 -16.84 9.45 11.99
N ALA A 200 -17.05 10.30 11.02
CA ALA A 200 -16.15 11.39 10.67
C ALA A 200 -16.13 12.46 11.77
N THR A 201 -15.05 13.23 11.80
CA THR A 201 -14.81 14.34 12.73
C THR A 201 -14.71 15.67 11.99
N ALA A 202 -14.75 16.79 12.70
CA ALA A 202 -14.62 18.13 12.14
C ALA A 202 -13.17 18.49 11.70
N LYS A 203 -12.35 17.51 11.31
CA LYS A 203 -10.94 17.73 10.94
C LYS A 203 -10.69 17.71 9.43
N GLY A 204 -11.67 17.31 8.64
CA GLY A 204 -11.57 17.19 7.21
C GLY A 204 -11.22 18.49 6.49
N ARG A 205 -10.27 18.44 5.58
CA ARG A 205 -9.83 19.60 4.78
C ARG A 205 -10.47 19.68 3.40
N PHE A 206 -11.02 18.55 2.93
CA PHE A 206 -11.71 18.43 1.64
C PHE A 206 -13.22 18.17 1.76
N GLU A 207 -13.86 18.54 2.88
CA GLU A 207 -15.29 18.35 3.11
C GLU A 207 -16.18 19.04 2.05
N LYS A 208 -15.72 20.12 1.43
CA LYS A 208 -16.46 20.85 0.39
C LYS A 208 -16.04 20.52 -1.04
N ALA A 209 -14.98 19.74 -1.21
CA ALA A 209 -14.43 19.40 -2.51
C ALA A 209 -15.28 18.34 -3.24
N GLU A 210 -15.25 18.34 -4.57
CA GLU A 210 -15.62 17.18 -5.36
C GLU A 210 -14.47 16.17 -5.35
N VAL A 211 -14.81 14.89 -5.13
CA VAL A 211 -13.82 13.82 -5.04
C VAL A 211 -14.13 12.75 -6.08
N TYR A 212 -13.15 12.44 -6.90
CA TYR A 212 -13.20 11.37 -7.89
C TYR A 212 -12.33 10.21 -7.42
N VAL A 213 -12.93 9.06 -7.14
CA VAL A 213 -12.19 7.90 -6.59
C VAL A 213 -11.99 6.87 -7.70
N LEU A 214 -10.72 6.63 -8.05
CA LEU A 214 -10.38 5.62 -9.06
C LEU A 214 -10.16 4.27 -8.40
N ILE A 215 -10.87 3.25 -8.85
CA ILE A 215 -10.75 1.86 -8.36
C ILE A 215 -10.61 0.87 -9.51
N ASN A 216 -10.12 -0.32 -9.19
CA ASN A 216 -10.11 -1.46 -10.09
C ASN A 216 -10.26 -2.79 -9.32
N GLU A 217 -10.21 -3.91 -10.00
CA GLU A 217 -10.34 -5.26 -9.46
C GLU A 217 -9.33 -5.61 -8.36
N ASN A 218 -8.23 -4.85 -8.25
CA ASN A 218 -7.20 -5.01 -7.23
C ASN A 218 -7.39 -4.07 -6.03
N SER A 219 -8.35 -3.12 -6.12
CA SER A 219 -8.74 -2.29 -4.98
C SER A 219 -9.49 -3.14 -3.96
N ALA A 220 -8.95 -3.30 -2.76
CA ALA A 220 -9.49 -4.23 -1.76
C ALA A 220 -9.47 -3.65 -0.33
N SER A 221 -10.34 -4.17 0.55
CA SER A 221 -10.32 -3.94 1.99
C SER A 221 -10.37 -2.44 2.34
N ALA A 222 -9.30 -1.84 2.91
CA ALA A 222 -9.22 -0.41 3.26
C ALA A 222 -9.55 0.51 2.08
N SER A 223 -9.16 0.17 0.85
CA SER A 223 -9.53 0.90 -0.35
C SER A 223 -11.04 0.88 -0.60
N GLU A 224 -11.70 -0.25 -0.34
CA GLU A 224 -13.15 -0.40 -0.48
C GLU A 224 -13.91 0.32 0.63
N ILE A 225 -13.30 0.45 1.81
CA ILE A 225 -13.85 1.26 2.91
C ILE A 225 -13.91 2.73 2.49
N VAL A 226 -12.79 3.29 2.03
CA VAL A 226 -12.75 4.70 1.59
C VAL A 226 -13.70 4.93 0.44
N ALA A 227 -13.64 4.11 -0.61
CA ALA A 227 -14.52 4.24 -1.77
C ALA A 227 -16.01 4.11 -1.38
N GLY A 228 -16.35 3.11 -0.55
CA GLY A 228 -17.73 2.88 -0.10
C GLY A 228 -18.26 3.97 0.82
N ALA A 229 -17.43 4.50 1.72
CA ALA A 229 -17.80 5.61 2.59
C ALA A 229 -18.12 6.88 1.79
N LEU A 230 -17.25 7.22 0.82
CA LEU A 230 -17.44 8.40 -0.01
C LEU A 230 -18.63 8.26 -0.96
N GLN A 231 -18.84 7.05 -1.51
CA GLN A 231 -19.98 6.77 -2.39
C GLN A 231 -21.31 6.85 -1.65
N ASP A 232 -21.44 6.17 -0.50
CA ASP A 232 -22.69 6.05 0.23
C ASP A 232 -23.13 7.36 0.91
N ASN A 233 -22.20 8.30 1.09
CA ASN A 233 -22.48 9.65 1.56
C ASN A 233 -22.61 10.68 0.41
N ASP A 234 -22.74 10.24 -0.84
CA ASP A 234 -22.84 11.09 -2.02
C ASP A 234 -21.68 12.11 -2.15
N LYS A 235 -20.53 11.78 -1.51
CA LYS A 235 -19.36 12.64 -1.47
C LYS A 235 -18.37 12.37 -2.61
N GLY A 236 -18.28 11.12 -3.06
CA GLY A 236 -17.31 10.70 -4.06
C GLY A 236 -17.93 10.07 -5.29
N ILE A 237 -17.45 10.46 -6.47
CA ILE A 237 -17.78 9.80 -7.74
C ILE A 237 -16.80 8.67 -7.96
N ILE A 238 -17.30 7.42 -7.95
CA ILE A 238 -16.49 6.24 -8.16
C ILE A 238 -16.30 6.00 -9.66
N ILE A 239 -15.05 5.86 -10.09
CA ILE A 239 -14.67 5.67 -11.50
C ILE A 239 -13.77 4.44 -11.61
N GLY A 240 -14.08 3.55 -12.54
CA GLY A 240 -13.25 2.39 -12.84
C GLY A 240 -14.01 1.09 -12.89
N ARG A 241 -13.39 0.00 -12.45
CA ARG A 241 -13.96 -1.34 -12.50
C ARG A 241 -14.34 -1.84 -11.11
N ARG A 242 -15.20 -2.86 -11.03
CA ARG A 242 -15.63 -3.50 -9.79
C ARG A 242 -14.42 -3.89 -8.95
N SER A 243 -14.43 -3.49 -7.67
CA SER A 243 -13.39 -3.76 -6.68
C SER A 243 -13.29 -5.24 -6.31
N PHE A 244 -12.32 -5.60 -5.49
CA PHE A 244 -12.04 -7.00 -5.11
C PHE A 244 -13.19 -7.66 -4.34
N GLY A 245 -13.81 -6.97 -3.38
CA GLY A 245 -14.90 -7.49 -2.55
C GLY A 245 -14.40 -8.17 -1.27
N LYS A 246 -13.52 -7.51 -0.48
CA LYS A 246 -13.04 -7.99 0.83
C LYS A 246 -13.56 -7.10 1.96
N GLY A 247 -14.70 -7.45 2.53
CA GLY A 247 -15.38 -6.74 3.62
C GLY A 247 -15.16 -7.35 5.01
N LEU A 248 -13.93 -7.78 5.34
CA LEU A 248 -13.60 -8.49 6.57
C LEU A 248 -12.58 -7.72 7.41
N VAL A 249 -12.87 -7.57 8.70
CA VAL A 249 -11.92 -7.08 9.70
C VAL A 249 -11.09 -8.26 10.19
N GLN A 250 -9.78 -8.10 10.19
CA GLN A 250 -8.82 -9.10 10.62
C GLN A 250 -7.98 -8.56 11.77
N GLN A 251 -7.69 -9.42 12.74
CA GLN A 251 -6.76 -9.14 13.83
C GLN A 251 -5.60 -10.12 13.77
N GLU A 252 -4.39 -9.62 13.99
CA GLU A 252 -3.19 -10.43 14.10
C GLU A 252 -2.91 -10.71 15.57
N MET A 253 -2.66 -11.97 15.88
CA MET A 253 -2.37 -12.45 17.22
C MET A 253 -1.04 -13.19 17.19
N ASP A 254 -0.08 -12.73 18.00
CA ASP A 254 1.23 -13.38 18.19
C ASP A 254 1.03 -14.68 18.96
N LEU A 255 1.67 -15.76 18.51
CA LEU A 255 1.59 -17.08 19.15
C LEU A 255 2.71 -17.34 20.16
N GLY A 256 3.62 -16.36 20.35
CA GLY A 256 4.71 -16.44 21.34
C GLY A 256 5.95 -17.22 20.89
N ASP A 257 5.89 -17.96 19.79
CA ASP A 257 7.00 -18.72 19.20
C ASP A 257 7.69 -17.96 18.04
N GLY A 258 7.23 -16.74 17.77
CA GLY A 258 7.64 -15.89 16.66
C GLY A 258 6.80 -16.05 15.40
N SER A 259 5.76 -16.86 15.43
CA SER A 259 4.71 -16.92 14.42
C SER A 259 3.47 -16.14 14.86
N ALA A 260 2.52 -15.92 13.95
CA ALA A 260 1.27 -15.26 14.25
C ALA A 260 0.11 -15.91 13.51
N ILE A 261 -1.10 -15.66 14.02
CA ILE A 261 -2.33 -16.00 13.32
C ILE A 261 -3.11 -14.73 13.00
N ARG A 262 -3.59 -14.61 11.77
CA ARG A 262 -4.48 -13.53 11.36
C ARG A 262 -5.89 -14.08 11.30
N LEU A 263 -6.76 -13.62 12.20
CA LEU A 263 -8.14 -14.09 12.32
C LEU A 263 -9.13 -13.05 11.82
N THR A 264 -10.13 -13.49 11.08
CA THR A 264 -11.31 -12.69 10.79
C THR A 264 -12.20 -12.61 12.03
N THR A 265 -12.44 -11.39 12.53
CA THR A 265 -13.22 -11.14 13.75
C THR A 265 -14.58 -10.52 13.46
N SER A 266 -14.69 -9.67 12.41
CA SER A 266 -15.91 -8.96 12.07
C SER A 266 -16.04 -8.80 10.55
N ARG A 267 -17.25 -8.40 10.13
CA ARG A 267 -17.52 -7.87 8.78
C ARG A 267 -17.71 -6.36 8.89
N TYR A 268 -17.26 -5.63 7.90
CA TYR A 268 -17.60 -4.22 7.80
C TYR A 268 -18.64 -3.98 6.70
N TYR A 269 -19.40 -2.93 6.90
CA TYR A 269 -20.50 -2.49 6.05
C TYR A 269 -20.34 -1.00 5.74
N THR A 270 -20.74 -0.61 4.57
CA THR A 270 -20.79 0.80 4.16
C THR A 270 -21.89 1.55 4.91
N PRO A 271 -21.93 2.89 4.89
CA PRO A 271 -22.94 3.67 5.59
C PRO A 271 -24.39 3.28 5.31
N THR A 272 -24.73 2.92 4.08
CA THR A 272 -26.08 2.46 3.69
C THR A 272 -26.37 1.00 4.06
N GLY A 273 -25.40 0.29 4.66
CA GLY A 273 -25.57 -1.11 5.10
C GLY A 273 -25.21 -2.15 4.06
N ARG A 274 -24.60 -1.78 2.94
CA ARG A 274 -24.13 -2.73 1.94
C ARG A 274 -22.93 -3.52 2.49
N SER A 275 -22.92 -4.85 2.27
CA SER A 275 -21.77 -5.70 2.55
C SER A 275 -20.84 -5.71 1.33
N ILE A 276 -19.62 -5.25 1.51
CA ILE A 276 -18.59 -5.32 0.46
C ILE A 276 -18.09 -6.75 0.26
N GLN A 277 -18.24 -7.62 1.28
CA GLN A 277 -17.75 -8.99 1.22
C GLN A 277 -18.49 -9.80 0.16
N ARG A 278 -17.75 -10.29 -0.84
CA ARG A 278 -18.29 -11.28 -1.80
C ARG A 278 -18.69 -12.57 -1.07
N SER A 279 -19.77 -13.19 -1.53
CA SER A 279 -20.25 -14.45 -0.94
C SER A 279 -19.24 -15.59 -1.10
N TYR A 280 -19.21 -16.49 -0.10
CA TYR A 280 -18.49 -17.75 -0.11
C TYR A 280 -19.41 -18.95 -0.33
N ASP A 281 -20.68 -18.75 -0.63
CA ASP A 281 -21.70 -19.81 -0.66
C ASP A 281 -21.36 -20.90 -1.67
N LYS A 282 -20.58 -20.59 -2.69
CA LYS A 282 -20.11 -21.52 -3.72
C LYS A 282 -18.70 -22.09 -3.44
N GLY A 283 -18.14 -21.84 -2.26
CA GLY A 283 -16.80 -22.29 -1.87
C GLY A 283 -15.67 -21.34 -2.28
N SER A 284 -14.45 -21.66 -1.79
CA SER A 284 -13.26 -20.82 -2.00
C SER A 284 -12.79 -20.80 -3.46
N GLU A 285 -12.94 -21.90 -4.17
CA GLU A 285 -12.55 -22.01 -5.59
C GLU A 285 -13.36 -21.03 -6.44
N ALA A 286 -14.69 -21.08 -6.38
CA ALA A 286 -15.58 -20.17 -7.08
C ALA A 286 -15.37 -18.69 -6.67
N TYR A 287 -14.95 -18.44 -5.41
CA TYR A 287 -14.62 -17.10 -4.93
C TYR A 287 -13.42 -16.50 -5.67
N TYR A 288 -12.38 -17.30 -5.94
CA TYR A 288 -11.21 -16.84 -6.70
C TYR A 288 -11.42 -16.88 -8.21
N ASP A 289 -12.19 -17.85 -8.71
CA ASP A 289 -12.51 -17.94 -10.14
C ASP A 289 -13.23 -16.70 -10.65
N ASP A 290 -14.20 -16.16 -9.90
CA ASP A 290 -14.85 -14.89 -10.24
C ASP A 290 -13.84 -13.74 -10.41
N TYR A 291 -12.81 -13.67 -9.56
CA TYR A 291 -11.76 -12.68 -9.69
C TYR A 291 -10.91 -12.89 -10.96
N TYR A 292 -10.51 -14.13 -11.24
CA TYR A 292 -9.73 -14.44 -12.44
C TYR A 292 -10.51 -14.21 -13.72
N GLN A 293 -11.78 -14.60 -13.76
CA GLN A 293 -12.65 -14.32 -14.91
C GLN A 293 -12.78 -12.82 -15.19
N ARG A 294 -12.89 -11.99 -14.15
CA ARG A 294 -12.90 -10.52 -14.32
C ARG A 294 -11.58 -9.96 -14.87
N LEU A 295 -10.45 -10.59 -14.55
CA LEU A 295 -9.16 -10.23 -15.13
C LEU A 295 -9.05 -10.62 -16.61
N GLU A 296 -9.58 -11.78 -16.99
CA GLU A 296 -9.57 -12.28 -18.36
C GLU A 296 -10.54 -11.49 -19.26
N HIS A 297 -11.73 -11.19 -18.76
CA HIS A 297 -12.74 -10.43 -19.47
C HIS A 297 -12.59 -8.91 -19.25
N ARG A 298 -11.38 -8.38 -19.41
CA ARG A 298 -11.10 -6.93 -19.39
C ARG A 298 -11.81 -6.18 -20.54
N ALA A 299 -13.07 -6.52 -20.79
CA ALA A 299 -13.91 -5.73 -21.64
C ALA A 299 -13.99 -4.32 -21.06
N VAL A 300 -13.87 -3.32 -21.92
CA VAL A 300 -14.11 -1.92 -21.60
C VAL A 300 -15.55 -1.85 -21.07
N ASP A 301 -15.69 -1.86 -19.74
CA ASP A 301 -16.97 -1.58 -19.11
C ASP A 301 -17.30 -0.13 -19.43
N THR A 302 -18.16 0.04 -20.42
CA THR A 302 -18.83 1.31 -20.66
C THR A 302 -19.59 1.68 -19.39
N LEU A 303 -19.49 2.93 -19.00
CA LEU A 303 -20.20 3.59 -17.91
C LEU A 303 -21.61 3.01 -17.69
N GLN A 304 -21.73 2.02 -16.83
CA GLN A 304 -23.00 1.55 -16.31
C GLN A 304 -23.06 1.88 -14.82
N SER A 305 -24.17 2.42 -14.39
CA SER A 305 -24.50 2.86 -13.03
C SER A 305 -24.47 1.75 -11.96
N ASP A 306 -24.09 0.52 -12.33
CA ASP A 306 -24.19 -0.68 -11.50
C ASP A 306 -22.84 -1.14 -10.93
N LEU A 307 -21.84 -0.25 -10.89
CA LEU A 307 -20.47 -0.60 -10.46
C LEU A 307 -20.33 -1.04 -9.00
N LEU A 308 -21.38 -0.91 -8.21
CA LEU A 308 -21.46 -1.39 -6.83
C LEU A 308 -22.84 -2.02 -6.51
N ALA A 309 -23.59 -2.42 -7.51
CA ALA A 309 -24.84 -3.12 -7.27
C ALA A 309 -24.57 -4.57 -6.87
N ASP A 310 -25.14 -4.95 -5.74
CA ASP A 310 -25.33 -6.21 -5.01
C ASP A 310 -24.35 -6.45 -3.86
#